data_9a59662e787825af7587d0e9a1ff403d
#
_entry.id   9a59662e787825af7587d0e9a1ff403d
#
_cell.length_a   1.000
_cell.length_b   1.000
_cell.length_c   1.000
_cell.angle_alpha   90.00
_cell.angle_beta   90.00
_cell.angle_gamma   90.00
#
_symmetry.space_group_name_H-M   'P 1'
#
loop_
_entity.id
_entity.type
_entity.pdbx_description
1 polymer ?
#
loop_
_entity_poly.entity_id
_entity_poly.type
_entity_poly.pdbx_seq_one_letter_code
_entity_poly.pdbx_strand_id
1 'polypeptide(L)'
;MEHLSKRILVVDDDQGILDSFEVLLGDRYDLVMTDNGYEALRIIETKPPRLVFLDIKMPGLDGMDVLKRLRKDQKKVEVVIITATHREETEREAKSLGAIDFLMKPLNIVEVERIASQILS
;
A
#
# COMPACT_ATOMS: atom_id res chain seq x y z
N MET A 1 -5.38 26.68 -5.69
CA MET A 1 -4.84 25.52 -6.36
C MET A 1 -4.47 24.42 -5.40
N GLU A 2 -4.95 23.30 -5.70
CA GLU A 2 -4.75 22.18 -4.83
C GLU A 2 -3.50 21.41 -5.21
N HIS A 3 -2.68 21.09 -4.23
CA HIS A 3 -1.51 20.26 -4.45
C HIS A 3 -1.86 18.82 -4.21
N LEU A 4 -1.77 18.02 -5.25
CA LEU A 4 -1.95 16.60 -5.09
C LEU A 4 -0.66 16.02 -4.56
N SER A 5 -0.76 15.33 -3.46
CA SER A 5 0.38 14.65 -2.86
C SER A 5 0.94 13.63 -3.83
N LYS A 6 2.26 13.51 -3.90
CA LYS A 6 2.92 12.41 -4.62
C LYS A 6 3.46 11.39 -3.63
N ARG A 7 2.85 11.33 -2.46
CA ARG A 7 3.29 10.42 -1.42
C ARG A 7 2.72 9.03 -1.62
N ILE A 8 3.62 8.06 -1.54
CA ILE A 8 3.28 6.64 -1.55
C ILE A 8 3.74 6.06 -0.23
N LEU A 9 2.89 5.31 0.43
CA LEU A 9 3.24 4.55 1.62
C LEU A 9 3.38 3.09 1.25
N VAL A 10 4.47 2.47 1.67
CA VAL A 10 4.69 1.03 1.50
C VAL A 10 4.76 0.41 2.88
N VAL A 11 3.93 -0.60 3.11
CA VAL A 11 3.82 -1.28 4.40
C VAL A 11 4.15 -2.75 4.18
N ASP A 12 5.29 -3.20 4.68
CA ASP A 12 5.74 -4.59 4.52
C ASP A 12 6.81 -4.87 5.56
N ASP A 13 6.75 -6.01 6.21
CA ASP A 13 7.77 -6.37 7.19
C ASP A 13 9.00 -7.04 6.56
N ASP A 14 9.01 -7.21 5.25
CA ASP A 14 10.14 -7.76 4.52
C ASP A 14 11.03 -6.61 4.02
N GLN A 15 12.21 -6.46 4.59
CA GLN A 15 13.12 -5.37 4.24
C GLN A 15 13.51 -5.42 2.76
N GLY A 16 13.62 -6.61 2.18
CA GLY A 16 13.94 -6.74 0.75
C GLY A 16 12.88 -6.10 -0.14
N ILE A 17 11.61 -6.22 0.25
CA ILE A 17 10.51 -5.60 -0.48
C ILE A 17 10.62 -4.08 -0.35
N LEU A 18 10.85 -3.58 0.86
CA LEU A 18 10.97 -2.13 1.08
C LEU A 18 12.13 -1.58 0.25
N ASP A 19 13.26 -2.26 0.22
CA ASP A 19 14.42 -1.84 -0.56
C ASP A 19 14.09 -1.81 -2.06
N SER A 20 13.32 -2.78 -2.53
CA SER A 20 12.89 -2.82 -3.94
C SER A 20 12.04 -1.61 -4.30
N PHE A 21 11.10 -1.25 -3.44
CA PHE A 21 10.28 -0.07 -3.68
C PHE A 21 11.12 1.20 -3.71
N GLU A 22 12.11 1.30 -2.82
CA GLU A 22 13.00 2.46 -2.79
C GLU A 22 13.71 2.63 -4.12
N VAL A 23 14.23 1.53 -4.67
CA VAL A 23 14.93 1.55 -5.95
C VAL A 23 13.98 1.93 -7.09
N LEU A 24 12.77 1.35 -7.07
CA LEU A 24 11.82 1.55 -8.16
C LEU A 24 11.18 2.93 -8.17
N LEU A 25 10.82 3.45 -7.02
CA LEU A 25 9.95 4.62 -6.93
C LEU A 25 10.56 5.79 -6.16
N GLY A 26 11.64 5.57 -5.42
CA GLY A 26 12.15 6.57 -4.48
C GLY A 26 12.57 7.87 -5.12
N ASP A 27 13.02 7.85 -6.37
CA ASP A 27 13.48 9.04 -7.05
C ASP A 27 12.35 9.91 -7.61
N ARG A 28 11.17 9.31 -7.82
CA ARG A 28 10.07 9.99 -8.51
C ARG A 28 8.93 10.38 -7.61
N TYR A 29 8.83 9.76 -6.45
CA TYR A 29 7.72 9.96 -5.54
C TYR A 29 8.22 10.18 -4.13
N ASP A 30 7.40 10.80 -3.31
CA ASP A 30 7.66 10.95 -1.87
C ASP A 30 7.32 9.61 -1.21
N LEU A 31 8.31 8.74 -1.11
CA LEU A 31 8.13 7.38 -0.65
C LEU A 31 8.35 7.28 0.84
N VAL A 32 7.33 6.83 1.57
CA VAL A 32 7.41 6.59 3.00
C VAL A 32 7.19 5.10 3.21
N MET A 33 7.95 4.50 4.11
CA MET A 33 7.90 3.06 4.33
C MET A 33 7.80 2.74 5.80
N THR A 34 7.10 1.67 6.12
CA THR A 34 7.02 1.17 7.49
C THR A 34 6.86 -0.34 7.45
N ASP A 35 7.21 -0.98 8.55
CA ASP A 35 7.14 -2.43 8.67
C ASP A 35 6.00 -2.90 9.58
N ASN A 36 5.13 -2.00 10.01
CA ASN A 36 4.02 -2.43 10.86
C ASN A 36 2.75 -1.63 10.63
N GLY A 37 1.61 -2.30 10.91
CA GLY A 37 0.30 -1.75 10.62
C GLY A 37 -0.11 -0.57 11.49
N TYR A 38 0.33 -0.56 12.76
CA TYR A 38 -0.01 0.56 13.64
C TYR A 38 0.63 1.85 13.17
N GLU A 39 1.90 1.79 12.78
CA GLU A 39 2.56 2.97 12.26
C GLU A 39 1.96 3.38 10.92
N ALA A 40 1.55 2.42 10.10
CA ALA A 40 0.89 2.73 8.83
C ALA A 40 -0.35 3.59 9.07
N LEU A 41 -1.19 3.20 10.03
CA LEU A 41 -2.38 3.97 10.36
C LEU A 41 -2.04 5.37 10.84
N ARG A 42 -1.00 5.49 11.67
CA ARG A 42 -0.57 6.79 12.17
C ARG A 42 -0.09 7.69 11.02
N ILE A 43 0.68 7.14 10.10
CA ILE A 43 1.16 7.90 8.94
C ILE A 43 0.00 8.36 8.07
N ILE A 44 -0.97 7.48 7.82
CA ILE A 44 -2.13 7.82 7.01
C ILE A 44 -2.94 8.94 7.67
N GLU A 45 -3.01 8.93 8.99
CA GLU A 45 -3.73 9.96 9.73
C GLU A 45 -3.01 11.30 9.68
N THR A 46 -1.70 11.30 9.85
CA THR A 46 -0.93 12.54 10.03
C THR A 46 -0.35 13.09 8.74
N LYS A 47 0.00 12.21 7.80
CA LYS A 47 0.60 12.59 6.52
C LYS A 47 0.03 11.72 5.41
N PRO A 48 -1.25 11.91 5.07
CA PRO A 48 -1.94 10.96 4.19
C PRO A 48 -1.27 10.82 2.82
N PRO A 49 -0.99 9.56 2.42
CA PRO A 49 -0.51 9.30 1.07
C PRO A 49 -1.68 9.21 0.11
N ARG A 50 -1.40 9.27 -1.19
CA ARG A 50 -2.42 9.01 -2.19
C ARG A 50 -2.55 7.53 -2.50
N LEU A 51 -1.46 6.78 -2.29
CA LEU A 51 -1.40 5.37 -2.65
C LEU A 51 -0.68 4.61 -1.54
N VAL A 52 -1.23 3.47 -1.16
CA VAL A 52 -0.61 2.57 -0.18
C VAL A 52 -0.43 1.21 -0.81
N PHE A 53 0.81 0.69 -0.79
CA PHE A 53 1.07 -0.71 -1.07
C PHE A 53 1.14 -1.42 0.28
N LEU A 54 0.30 -2.41 0.48
CA LEU A 54 0.03 -2.96 1.80
C LEU A 54 0.15 -4.47 1.80
N ASP A 55 1.15 -4.99 2.52
CA ASP A 55 1.32 -6.42 2.69
C ASP A 55 0.23 -6.96 3.61
N ILE A 56 -0.31 -8.12 3.28
CA ILE A 56 -1.35 -8.74 4.09
C ILE A 56 -0.80 -9.33 5.38
N LYS A 57 0.30 -10.07 5.27
CA LYS A 57 0.78 -10.84 6.42
C LYS A 57 1.89 -10.11 7.16
N MET A 58 1.54 -9.55 8.29
CA MET A 58 2.48 -8.88 9.19
C MET A 58 2.13 -9.24 10.61
N PRO A 59 3.11 -9.34 11.50
CA PRO A 59 2.80 -9.58 12.92
C PRO A 59 2.04 -8.41 13.51
N GLY A 60 1.17 -8.72 14.47
CA GLY A 60 0.34 -7.71 15.10
C GLY A 60 -0.83 -7.33 14.22
N LEU A 61 -0.93 -6.07 13.85
CA LEU A 61 -2.01 -5.58 12.98
C LEU A 61 -1.61 -5.86 11.52
N ASP A 62 -2.31 -6.79 10.88
CA ASP A 62 -1.97 -7.18 9.51
C ASP A 62 -2.62 -6.24 8.48
N GLY A 63 -2.32 -6.51 7.20
CA GLY A 63 -2.80 -5.63 6.13
C GLY A 63 -4.31 -5.58 6.00
N MET A 64 -5.00 -6.70 6.19
CA MET A 64 -6.45 -6.69 6.12
C MET A 64 -7.05 -5.87 7.25
N ASP A 65 -6.45 -5.95 8.44
CA ASP A 65 -6.89 -5.13 9.59
C ASP A 65 -6.71 -3.65 9.28
N VAL A 66 -5.59 -3.29 8.69
CA VAL A 66 -5.33 -1.90 8.29
C VAL A 66 -6.39 -1.43 7.29
N LEU A 67 -6.64 -2.25 6.26
CA LEU A 67 -7.60 -1.88 5.23
C LEU A 67 -9.01 -1.70 5.82
N LYS A 68 -9.43 -2.62 6.69
CA LYS A 68 -10.73 -2.51 7.34
C LYS A 68 -10.84 -1.23 8.15
N ARG A 69 -9.79 -0.89 8.89
CA ARG A 69 -9.79 0.34 9.69
C ARG A 69 -9.86 1.57 8.81
N LEU A 70 -9.14 1.58 7.69
CA LEU A 70 -9.16 2.72 6.77
C LEU A 70 -10.56 2.96 6.23
N ARG A 71 -11.27 1.90 5.87
CA ARG A 71 -12.62 2.05 5.34
C ARG A 71 -13.63 2.42 6.40
N LYS A 72 -13.48 1.87 7.61
CA LYS A 72 -14.30 2.26 8.74
C LYS A 72 -14.15 3.74 9.04
N ASP A 73 -12.92 4.26 8.97
CA ASP A 73 -12.64 5.67 9.25
C ASP A 73 -12.84 6.55 8.01
N GLN A 74 -13.37 5.97 6.92
CA GLN A 74 -13.69 6.69 5.69
C GLN A 74 -12.50 7.39 5.06
N LYS A 75 -11.31 6.80 5.20
CA LYS A 75 -10.10 7.34 4.57
C LYS A 75 -10.13 7.03 3.08
N LYS A 76 -9.85 8.05 2.27
CA LYS A 76 -9.93 7.94 0.82
C LYS A 76 -8.54 7.80 0.19
N VAL A 77 -7.79 6.82 0.66
CA VAL A 77 -6.50 6.51 0.06
C VAL A 77 -6.69 5.31 -0.86
N GLU A 78 -5.95 5.29 -1.96
CA GLU A 78 -5.97 4.13 -2.83
C GLU A 78 -5.07 3.05 -2.25
N VAL A 79 -5.55 1.83 -2.22
CA VAL A 79 -4.82 0.72 -1.60
C VAL A 79 -4.60 -0.38 -2.62
N VAL A 80 -3.36 -0.83 -2.73
CA VAL A 80 -2.97 -2.01 -3.49
C VAL A 80 -2.45 -3.03 -2.48
N ILE A 81 -3.05 -4.20 -2.46
CA ILE A 81 -2.60 -5.27 -1.58
C ILE A 81 -1.43 -5.99 -2.25
N ILE A 82 -0.40 -6.30 -1.47
CA ILE A 82 0.70 -7.16 -1.94
C ILE A 82 0.79 -8.35 -1.00
N THR A 83 1.08 -9.53 -1.56
CA THR A 83 1.08 -10.75 -0.76
C THR A 83 1.98 -11.82 -1.38
N ALA A 84 2.59 -12.64 -0.52
CA ALA A 84 3.35 -13.80 -0.97
C ALA A 84 2.43 -14.99 -1.29
N THR A 85 1.19 -14.97 -0.79
CA THR A 85 0.26 -16.10 -0.93
C THR A 85 -1.08 -15.59 -1.43
N HIS A 86 -1.52 -16.09 -2.57
CA HIS A 86 -2.80 -15.72 -3.14
C HIS A 86 -3.91 -16.61 -2.58
N ARG A 87 -5.00 -15.97 -2.13
CA ARG A 87 -6.24 -16.65 -1.77
C ARG A 87 -7.39 -15.86 -2.37
N GLU A 88 -8.24 -16.56 -3.10
CA GLU A 88 -9.37 -15.89 -3.77
C GLU A 88 -10.28 -15.17 -2.78
N GLU A 89 -10.53 -15.78 -1.64
CA GLU A 89 -11.39 -15.18 -0.62
C GLU A 89 -10.82 -13.88 -0.11
N THR A 90 -9.50 -13.86 0.13
CA THR A 90 -8.83 -12.66 0.61
C THR A 90 -8.86 -11.57 -0.45
N GLU A 91 -8.63 -11.95 -1.70
CA GLU A 91 -8.69 -10.99 -2.79
C GLU A 91 -10.09 -10.38 -2.91
N ARG A 92 -11.14 -11.22 -2.84
CA ARG A 92 -12.52 -10.72 -2.89
C ARG A 92 -12.80 -9.76 -1.75
N GLU A 93 -12.37 -10.12 -0.54
CA GLU A 93 -12.59 -9.27 0.60
C GLU A 93 -11.87 -7.93 0.45
N ALA A 94 -10.62 -7.97 0.02
CA ALA A 94 -9.83 -6.75 -0.19
C ALA A 94 -10.51 -5.84 -1.22
N LYS A 95 -10.96 -6.41 -2.32
CA LYS A 95 -11.62 -5.62 -3.36
C LYS A 95 -12.96 -5.08 -2.90
N SER A 96 -13.69 -5.83 -2.09
CA SER A 96 -14.95 -5.34 -1.52
C SER A 96 -14.72 -4.18 -0.58
N LEU A 97 -13.52 -4.08 0.00
CA LEU A 97 -13.11 -2.97 0.84
C LEU A 97 -12.42 -1.85 0.04
N GLY A 98 -12.50 -1.92 -1.27
CA GLY A 98 -12.04 -0.87 -2.15
C GLY A 98 -10.58 -0.92 -2.54
N ALA A 99 -9.88 -2.04 -2.31
CA ALA A 99 -8.53 -2.19 -2.84
C ALA A 99 -8.60 -2.16 -4.37
N ILE A 100 -7.72 -1.37 -4.99
CA ILE A 100 -7.78 -1.20 -6.43
C ILE A 100 -7.02 -2.28 -7.17
N ASP A 101 -6.14 -2.98 -6.47
CA ASP A 101 -5.42 -4.09 -7.09
C ASP A 101 -4.88 -5.03 -6.02
N PHE A 102 -4.44 -6.21 -6.44
CA PHE A 102 -3.98 -7.26 -5.55
C PHE A 102 -2.81 -7.96 -6.26
N LEU A 103 -1.60 -7.68 -5.80
CA LEU A 103 -0.39 -8.14 -6.47
C LEU A 103 0.30 -9.24 -5.68
N MET A 104 0.82 -10.24 -6.38
CA MET A 104 1.59 -11.30 -5.75
C MET A 104 3.07 -10.99 -5.79
N LYS A 105 3.77 -11.41 -4.75
CA LYS A 105 5.23 -11.41 -4.74
C LYS A 105 5.73 -12.63 -5.50
N PRO A 106 6.85 -12.54 -6.21
CA PRO A 106 7.71 -11.37 -6.35
C PRO A 106 7.05 -10.29 -7.18
N LEU A 107 7.33 -9.05 -6.86
CA LEU A 107 6.65 -7.92 -7.49
C LEU A 107 7.09 -7.76 -8.94
N ASN A 108 6.12 -7.46 -9.79
CA ASN A 108 6.37 -7.14 -11.19
C ASN A 108 6.65 -5.65 -11.28
N ILE A 109 7.86 -5.29 -11.70
CA ILE A 109 8.31 -3.90 -11.77
C ILE A 109 7.39 -3.06 -12.64
N VAL A 110 7.03 -3.58 -13.81
CA VAL A 110 6.19 -2.85 -14.76
C VAL A 110 4.82 -2.56 -14.15
N GLU A 111 4.26 -3.53 -13.45
CA GLU A 111 2.95 -3.40 -12.81
C GLU A 111 2.98 -2.31 -11.72
N VAL A 112 4.01 -2.36 -10.87
CA VAL A 112 4.15 -1.38 -9.78
C VAL A 112 4.29 0.03 -10.35
N GLU A 113 5.14 0.20 -11.36
CA GLU A 113 5.35 1.51 -11.97
C GLU A 113 4.09 2.02 -12.67
N ARG A 114 3.36 1.13 -13.32
CA ARG A 114 2.12 1.49 -14.01
C ARG A 114 1.08 2.01 -13.01
N ILE A 115 0.92 1.29 -11.90
CA ILE A 115 -0.04 1.69 -10.88
C ILE A 115 0.32 3.04 -10.29
N ALA A 116 1.58 3.21 -9.91
CA ALA A 116 2.04 4.48 -9.33
C ALA A 116 1.82 5.64 -10.31
N SER A 117 2.16 5.43 -11.57
CA SER A 117 2.00 6.46 -12.59
C SER A 117 0.52 6.82 -12.80
N GLN A 118 -0.37 5.83 -12.81
CA GLN A 118 -1.79 6.08 -13.02
C GLN A 118 -2.41 6.85 -11.87
N ILE A 119 -2.01 6.54 -10.65
CA ILE A 119 -2.61 7.14 -9.46
C ILE A 119 -2.04 8.53 -9.18
N LEU A 120 -0.74 8.70 -9.40
CA LEU A 120 -0.04 9.92 -8.99
C LEU A 120 0.37 10.85 -10.13
N SER A 121 -0.03 10.55 -11.33
CA SER A 121 0.30 11.45 -12.45
C SER A 121 -0.59 12.71 -12.51
#